data_8d0e8f34da7cd3c3f00574526d2b55aa
#
_entry.id   8d0e8f34da7cd3c3f00574526d2b55aa
#
_cell.length_a   1.000
_cell.length_b   1.000
_cell.length_c   1.000
_cell.angle_alpha   90.00
_cell.angle_beta   90.00
_cell.angle_gamma   90.00
#
_symmetry.space_group_name_H-M   'P 1'
#
loop_
_entity.id
_entity.type
_entity.pdbx_description
1 polymer ?
#
loop_
_entity_poly.entity_id
_entity_poly.type
_entity_poly.pdbx_seq_one_letter_code
_entity_poly.pdbx_strand_id
1 'polypeptide(L)'
;MIISGGKVFSGAGFDARDVYVEGGVFAEEPIGECSPGQTIDASSCWVVPGLIDVHFHGAVGHDFCDADDEGIAAIARYEASQGVTALFPTTMTLPEERLVPIVSSIAEHSGTDDEAAIVGINMEGPFISPGKVGAQNPSYVRGATMGEFERWQEAANGKIKLVDVAPEEPGNLEFIREAADRVRVSLAHMCADYETAAAAFDAGARHMTHLFNAMPGLHHREPGPIAAAADRRDVTCEIIADGVHIAPSMVRLAFSLFPERMILISDSLRACGLGDGTFELGGQLFAVHGNRATIENGSLAGSVSSVMACLRTAVTKMGIPLADAVRAATMTPAKALGIEDERGSIAPGKIADAVVLDGDLQVKHVVLRGKLLF
;
A
#
# COMPACT_ATOMS: atom_id res chain seq x y z
N MET A 1 7.41 -1.68 -27.72
CA MET A 1 6.67 -0.41 -27.47
C MET A 1 7.66 0.67 -27.07
N ILE A 2 7.39 1.93 -27.42
CA ILE A 2 8.18 3.10 -26.97
C ILE A 2 7.23 4.07 -26.27
N ILE A 3 7.63 4.61 -25.10
CA ILE A 3 7.00 5.78 -24.48
C ILE A 3 7.96 6.94 -24.71
N SER A 4 7.61 7.89 -25.58
CA SER A 4 8.56 8.90 -26.08
C SER A 4 8.26 10.30 -25.58
N GLY A 5 9.32 11.10 -25.39
CA GLY A 5 9.25 12.54 -25.11
C GLY A 5 8.82 12.91 -23.71
N GLY A 6 8.70 11.95 -22.79
CA GLY A 6 8.27 12.17 -21.43
C GLY A 6 9.38 12.57 -20.46
N LYS A 7 8.99 13.12 -19.30
CA LYS A 7 9.86 13.29 -18.14
C LYS A 7 9.76 12.02 -17.30
N VAL A 8 10.78 11.17 -17.37
CA VAL A 8 10.80 9.85 -16.76
C VAL A 8 11.43 9.91 -15.38
N PHE A 9 10.75 9.31 -14.39
CA PHE A 9 11.26 9.21 -13.04
C PHE A 9 12.52 8.34 -12.96
N SER A 10 13.59 8.89 -12.39
CA SER A 10 14.91 8.25 -12.28
C SER A 10 15.29 7.85 -10.86
N GLY A 11 14.36 7.93 -9.91
CA GLY A 11 14.58 7.65 -8.49
C GLY A 11 14.91 8.89 -7.66
N ALA A 12 15.67 9.82 -8.18
CA ALA A 12 16.00 11.08 -7.50
C ALA A 12 15.24 12.29 -8.08
N GLY A 13 14.78 12.19 -9.32
CA GLY A 13 14.12 13.27 -10.04
C GLY A 13 13.51 12.77 -11.34
N PHE A 14 13.46 13.67 -12.34
CA PHE A 14 12.87 13.37 -13.64
C PHE A 14 13.81 13.79 -14.76
N ASP A 15 14.07 12.89 -15.69
CA ASP A 15 14.92 13.10 -16.85
C ASP A 15 14.10 12.99 -18.15
N ALA A 16 14.35 13.88 -19.10
CA ALA A 16 13.75 13.78 -20.43
C ALA A 16 14.42 12.64 -21.20
N ARG A 17 13.72 11.55 -21.40
CA ARG A 17 14.19 10.39 -22.17
C ARG A 17 13.03 9.54 -22.66
N ASP A 18 13.31 8.67 -23.61
CA ASP A 18 12.39 7.64 -24.04
C ASP A 18 12.48 6.41 -23.11
N VAL A 19 11.40 5.63 -23.05
CA VAL A 19 11.34 4.34 -22.34
C VAL A 19 11.01 3.25 -23.36
N TYR A 20 11.85 2.24 -23.40
CA TYR A 20 11.71 1.10 -24.32
C TYR A 20 11.15 -0.10 -23.57
N VAL A 21 10.21 -0.80 -24.22
CA VAL A 21 9.53 -1.98 -23.65
C VAL A 21 9.55 -3.09 -24.67
N GLU A 22 10.04 -4.26 -24.27
CA GLU A 22 10.10 -5.46 -25.08
C GLU A 22 9.87 -6.71 -24.24
N GLY A 23 9.07 -7.65 -24.76
CA GLY A 23 8.81 -8.92 -24.06
C GLY A 23 8.19 -8.77 -22.67
N GLY A 24 7.51 -7.64 -22.40
CA GLY A 24 6.90 -7.38 -21.09
C GLY A 24 7.83 -6.75 -20.05
N VAL A 25 9.09 -6.43 -20.42
CA VAL A 25 10.09 -5.79 -19.55
C VAL A 25 10.61 -4.50 -20.14
N PHE A 26 11.18 -3.63 -19.32
CA PHE A 26 11.92 -2.46 -19.80
C PHE A 26 13.22 -2.89 -20.46
N ALA A 27 13.58 -2.22 -21.56
CA ALA A 27 14.81 -2.45 -22.33
C ALA A 27 15.74 -1.21 -22.30
N GLU A 28 17.03 -1.41 -22.53
CA GLU A 28 18.00 -0.30 -22.62
C GLU A 28 17.84 0.49 -23.92
N GLU A 29 17.64 -0.21 -25.02
CA GLU A 29 17.52 0.34 -26.37
C GLU A 29 16.43 -0.39 -27.16
N PRO A 30 15.88 0.20 -28.22
CA PRO A 30 14.90 -0.49 -29.03
C PRO A 30 15.57 -1.65 -29.77
N ILE A 31 15.01 -2.85 -29.69
CA ILE A 31 15.46 -4.00 -30.48
C ILE A 31 14.65 -4.06 -31.77
N GLY A 32 15.17 -3.42 -32.81
CA GLY A 32 14.56 -3.36 -34.17
C GLY A 32 13.64 -2.14 -34.37
N GLU A 33 13.03 -2.06 -35.56
CA GLU A 33 12.06 -1.01 -35.89
C GLU A 33 10.75 -1.25 -35.16
N CYS A 34 10.28 -0.25 -34.41
CA CYS A 34 8.96 -0.33 -33.79
C CYS A 34 7.87 -0.33 -34.84
N SER A 35 6.94 -1.27 -34.75
CA SER A 35 5.78 -1.29 -35.64
C SER A 35 4.94 -0.02 -35.45
N PRO A 36 4.33 0.52 -36.52
CA PRO A 36 3.40 1.62 -36.40
C PRO A 36 2.30 1.32 -35.39
N GLY A 37 2.06 2.25 -34.46
CA GLY A 37 1.04 2.09 -33.39
C GLY A 37 1.59 1.57 -32.04
N GLN A 38 2.89 1.29 -31.92
CA GLN A 38 3.53 0.90 -30.66
C GLN A 38 4.27 2.05 -29.95
N THR A 39 3.92 3.29 -30.28
CA THR A 39 4.51 4.47 -29.64
C THR A 39 3.44 5.22 -28.85
N ILE A 40 3.71 5.49 -27.58
CA ILE A 40 2.94 6.36 -26.71
C ILE A 40 3.63 7.71 -26.69
N ASP A 41 2.95 8.77 -27.14
CA ASP A 41 3.45 10.14 -27.03
C ASP A 41 3.23 10.64 -25.60
N ALA A 42 4.32 10.74 -24.85
CA ALA A 42 4.35 11.27 -23.48
C ALA A 42 4.89 12.72 -23.43
N SER A 43 4.93 13.44 -24.57
CA SER A 43 5.36 14.83 -24.63
C SER A 43 4.59 15.68 -23.60
N SER A 44 5.34 16.45 -22.79
CA SER A 44 4.81 17.24 -21.66
C SER A 44 4.19 16.43 -20.51
N CYS A 45 4.36 15.13 -20.49
CA CYS A 45 3.87 14.23 -19.46
C CYS A 45 5.00 13.78 -18.52
N TRP A 46 4.59 13.31 -17.34
CA TRP A 46 5.44 12.57 -16.41
C TRP A 46 5.28 11.08 -16.69
N VAL A 47 6.38 10.34 -16.72
CA VAL A 47 6.37 8.88 -16.83
C VAL A 47 6.95 8.31 -15.55
N VAL A 48 6.11 7.59 -14.81
CA VAL A 48 6.47 7.02 -13.51
C VAL A 48 6.34 5.49 -13.55
N PRO A 49 7.05 4.75 -12.68
CA PRO A 49 6.79 3.32 -12.52
C PRO A 49 5.33 3.07 -12.15
N GLY A 50 4.81 1.91 -12.44
CA GLY A 50 3.54 1.47 -11.89
C GLY A 50 3.51 1.61 -10.37
N LEU A 51 2.39 2.14 -9.83
CA LEU A 51 2.23 2.35 -8.42
C LEU A 51 2.04 1.00 -7.70
N ILE A 52 2.40 0.98 -6.42
CA ILE A 52 2.29 -0.17 -5.53
C ILE A 52 1.46 0.24 -4.33
N ASP A 53 0.34 -0.43 -4.07
CA ASP A 53 -0.45 -0.25 -2.86
C ASP A 53 -0.24 -1.44 -1.92
N VAL A 54 0.32 -1.16 -0.74
CA VAL A 54 0.68 -2.19 0.24
C VAL A 54 -0.35 -2.34 1.35
N HIS A 55 -1.38 -1.46 1.34
CA HIS A 55 -2.40 -1.46 2.38
C HIS A 55 -3.72 -0.91 1.85
N PHE A 56 -4.67 -1.81 1.58
CA PHE A 56 -6.04 -1.46 1.21
C PHE A 56 -6.96 -2.69 1.27
N HIS A 57 -8.25 -2.46 1.52
CA HIS A 57 -9.24 -3.51 1.79
C HIS A 57 -10.12 -3.82 0.59
N GLY A 58 -10.36 -2.84 -0.27
CA GLY A 58 -11.24 -3.05 -1.41
C GLY A 58 -11.50 -1.81 -2.25
N ALA A 59 -12.32 -1.99 -3.29
CA ALA A 59 -12.82 -0.95 -4.19
C ALA A 59 -14.07 -1.44 -4.93
N VAL A 60 -14.78 -0.51 -5.59
CA VAL A 60 -15.89 -0.75 -6.51
C VAL A 60 -16.96 -1.73 -6.02
N GLY A 61 -17.22 -1.72 -4.71
CA GLY A 61 -18.26 -2.54 -4.07
C GLY A 61 -17.77 -3.84 -3.47
N HIS A 62 -16.52 -4.23 -3.70
CA HIS A 62 -15.92 -5.48 -3.27
C HIS A 62 -14.86 -5.27 -2.19
N ASP A 63 -14.66 -6.28 -1.37
CA ASP A 63 -13.68 -6.33 -0.29
C ASP A 63 -12.93 -7.67 -0.37
N PHE A 64 -11.62 -7.67 -0.12
CA PHE A 64 -10.84 -8.91 -0.15
C PHE A 64 -11.31 -9.93 0.90
N CYS A 65 -11.91 -9.47 1.99
CA CYS A 65 -12.49 -10.33 3.02
C CYS A 65 -13.81 -10.98 2.61
N ASP A 66 -14.37 -10.66 1.44
CA ASP A 66 -15.51 -11.40 0.86
C ASP A 66 -15.08 -12.79 0.35
N ALA A 67 -13.77 -12.99 0.09
CA ALA A 67 -13.19 -14.22 -0.47
C ALA A 67 -13.85 -14.63 -1.81
N ASP A 68 -14.19 -13.64 -2.63
CA ASP A 68 -14.86 -13.79 -3.92
C ASP A 68 -13.88 -13.46 -5.06
N ASP A 69 -13.59 -14.43 -5.93
CA ASP A 69 -12.63 -14.30 -7.02
C ASP A 69 -13.04 -13.23 -8.05
N GLU A 70 -14.35 -13.10 -8.34
CA GLU A 70 -14.87 -12.06 -9.24
C GLU A 70 -14.69 -10.66 -8.62
N GLY A 71 -14.88 -10.54 -7.31
CA GLY A 71 -14.64 -9.33 -6.54
C GLY A 71 -13.15 -8.95 -6.51
N ILE A 72 -12.26 -9.92 -6.29
CA ILE A 72 -10.80 -9.71 -6.35
C ILE A 72 -10.39 -9.20 -7.74
N ALA A 73 -10.90 -9.83 -8.81
CA ALA A 73 -10.66 -9.40 -10.18
C ALA A 73 -11.17 -7.98 -10.46
N ALA A 74 -12.37 -7.63 -9.97
CA ALA A 74 -12.93 -6.29 -10.13
C ALA A 74 -12.09 -5.21 -9.44
N ILE A 75 -11.63 -5.48 -8.21
CA ILE A 75 -10.71 -4.60 -7.47
C ILE A 75 -9.40 -4.44 -8.27
N ALA A 76 -8.80 -5.54 -8.72
CA ALA A 76 -7.52 -5.52 -9.42
C ALA A 76 -7.58 -4.76 -10.76
N ARG A 77 -8.70 -4.84 -11.51
CA ARG A 77 -8.93 -4.02 -12.71
C ARG A 77 -9.11 -2.56 -12.38
N TYR A 78 -9.87 -2.25 -11.34
CA TYR A 78 -10.05 -0.86 -10.91
C TYR A 78 -8.71 -0.24 -10.53
N GLU A 79 -7.92 -0.89 -9.70
CA GLU A 79 -6.62 -0.40 -9.28
C GLU A 79 -5.65 -0.25 -10.48
N ALA A 80 -5.63 -1.20 -11.42
CA ALA A 80 -4.88 -1.06 -12.67
C ALA A 80 -5.29 0.21 -13.45
N SER A 81 -6.60 0.50 -13.52
CA SER A 81 -7.10 1.72 -14.17
C SER A 81 -6.66 3.01 -13.47
N GLN A 82 -6.35 2.95 -12.18
CA GLN A 82 -5.80 4.06 -11.40
C GLN A 82 -4.26 4.15 -11.48
N GLY A 83 -3.61 3.27 -12.23
CA GLY A 83 -2.15 3.21 -12.37
C GLY A 83 -1.45 2.42 -11.27
N VAL A 84 -2.18 1.71 -10.43
CA VAL A 84 -1.61 0.77 -9.46
C VAL A 84 -1.43 -0.57 -10.15
N THR A 85 -0.20 -1.07 -10.21
CA THR A 85 0.15 -2.28 -10.98
C THR A 85 0.54 -3.46 -10.11
N ALA A 86 0.77 -3.22 -8.82
CA ALA A 86 1.09 -4.25 -7.85
C ALA A 86 0.31 -4.01 -6.55
N LEU A 87 -0.31 -5.06 -6.03
CA LEU A 87 -1.26 -5.04 -4.93
C LEU A 87 -0.82 -5.94 -3.79
N PHE A 88 -1.07 -5.45 -2.57
CA PHE A 88 -1.04 -6.24 -1.35
C PHE A 88 -2.43 -6.19 -0.70
N PRO A 89 -3.38 -7.04 -1.14
CA PRO A 89 -4.67 -7.17 -0.50
C PRO A 89 -4.55 -7.27 1.01
N THR A 90 -5.32 -6.45 1.74
CA THR A 90 -5.24 -6.36 3.19
C THR A 90 -6.46 -7.01 3.83
N THR A 91 -6.22 -7.90 4.80
CA THR A 91 -7.28 -8.52 5.58
C THR A 91 -7.75 -7.61 6.71
N MET A 92 -8.81 -8.04 7.40
CA MET A 92 -9.33 -7.39 8.61
C MET A 92 -9.15 -8.29 9.84
N THR A 93 -9.36 -7.71 11.03
CA THR A 93 -9.45 -8.47 12.28
C THR A 93 -10.70 -9.34 12.28
N LEU A 94 -10.51 -10.62 11.97
CA LEU A 94 -11.55 -11.64 11.81
C LEU A 94 -11.18 -12.93 12.57
N PRO A 95 -12.15 -13.83 12.83
CA PRO A 95 -11.84 -15.13 13.40
C PRO A 95 -11.08 -15.99 12.40
N GLU A 96 -10.30 -16.96 12.92
CA GLU A 96 -9.41 -17.79 12.10
C GLU A 96 -10.14 -18.55 10.98
N GLU A 97 -11.32 -19.06 11.27
CA GLU A 97 -12.16 -19.78 10.30
C GLU A 97 -12.59 -18.93 9.09
N ARG A 98 -12.51 -17.60 9.23
CA ARG A 98 -12.73 -16.64 8.14
C ARG A 98 -11.42 -16.26 7.45
N LEU A 99 -10.33 -16.07 8.20
CA LEU A 99 -9.04 -15.63 7.65
C LEU A 99 -8.41 -16.66 6.71
N VAL A 100 -8.46 -17.96 7.07
CA VAL A 100 -7.88 -19.01 6.22
C VAL A 100 -8.48 -19.04 4.81
N PRO A 101 -9.80 -19.11 4.59
CA PRO A 101 -10.36 -19.06 3.23
C PRO A 101 -10.11 -17.73 2.52
N ILE A 102 -10.05 -16.59 3.24
CA ILE A 102 -9.74 -15.29 2.64
C ILE A 102 -8.34 -15.29 2.04
N VAL A 103 -7.32 -15.63 2.83
CA VAL A 103 -5.93 -15.61 2.34
C VAL A 103 -5.68 -16.67 1.26
N SER A 104 -6.40 -17.81 1.31
CA SER A 104 -6.35 -18.83 0.26
C SER A 104 -6.93 -18.30 -1.06
N SER A 105 -8.13 -17.71 -1.03
CA SER A 105 -8.77 -17.12 -2.20
C SER A 105 -7.89 -16.05 -2.87
N ILE A 106 -7.33 -15.12 -2.07
CA ILE A 106 -6.40 -14.11 -2.58
C ILE A 106 -5.15 -14.76 -3.20
N ALA A 107 -4.60 -15.79 -2.54
CA ALA A 107 -3.39 -16.46 -3.00
C ALA A 107 -3.60 -17.30 -4.27
N GLU A 108 -4.78 -17.86 -4.46
CA GLU A 108 -5.14 -18.70 -5.60
C GLU A 108 -5.60 -17.89 -6.81
N HIS A 109 -5.93 -16.60 -6.62
CA HIS A 109 -6.37 -15.74 -7.71
C HIS A 109 -5.32 -15.69 -8.83
N SER A 110 -5.77 -16.05 -10.03
CA SER A 110 -4.97 -16.03 -11.25
C SER A 110 -5.36 -14.81 -12.09
N GLY A 111 -4.64 -13.70 -11.89
CA GLY A 111 -4.95 -12.45 -12.57
C GLY A 111 -4.88 -12.54 -14.10
N THR A 112 -5.62 -11.68 -14.78
CA THR A 112 -5.64 -11.52 -16.23
C THR A 112 -4.72 -10.37 -16.68
N ASP A 113 -4.59 -10.18 -18.00
CA ASP A 113 -3.70 -9.16 -18.58
C ASP A 113 -4.10 -7.71 -18.23
N ASP A 114 -5.36 -7.47 -17.85
CA ASP A 114 -5.93 -6.18 -17.49
C ASP A 114 -6.02 -5.93 -15.97
N GLU A 115 -5.53 -6.87 -15.17
CA GLU A 115 -5.54 -6.78 -13.71
C GLU A 115 -4.17 -6.39 -13.15
N ALA A 116 -4.15 -5.56 -12.12
CA ALA A 116 -2.95 -5.33 -11.31
C ALA A 116 -2.51 -6.63 -10.62
N ALA A 117 -1.21 -6.85 -10.50
CA ALA A 117 -0.70 -8.12 -9.97
C ALA A 117 -0.80 -8.17 -8.44
N ILE A 118 -1.35 -9.24 -7.88
CA ILE A 118 -1.25 -9.54 -6.45
C ILE A 118 0.14 -10.11 -6.17
N VAL A 119 0.98 -9.33 -5.49
CA VAL A 119 2.39 -9.67 -5.25
C VAL A 119 2.69 -10.03 -3.79
N GLY A 120 1.70 -9.88 -2.92
CA GLY A 120 1.75 -10.24 -1.52
C GLY A 120 0.40 -10.05 -0.86
N ILE A 121 0.31 -10.38 0.43
CA ILE A 121 -0.85 -10.18 1.29
C ILE A 121 -0.38 -9.42 2.52
N ASN A 122 -1.17 -8.44 2.97
CA ASN A 122 -1.02 -7.74 4.23
C ASN A 122 -2.06 -8.25 5.23
N MET A 123 -1.62 -8.66 6.42
CA MET A 123 -2.50 -9.09 7.51
C MET A 123 -2.70 -7.95 8.51
N GLU A 124 -3.77 -7.15 8.37
CA GLU A 124 -4.12 -6.11 9.33
C GLU A 124 -4.96 -6.69 10.47
N GLY A 125 -4.28 -7.03 11.54
CA GLY A 125 -4.85 -7.77 12.65
C GLY A 125 -4.92 -9.30 12.39
N PRO A 126 -5.40 -10.04 13.34
CA PRO A 126 -6.05 -9.68 14.61
C PRO A 126 -5.10 -9.38 15.79
N PHE A 127 -3.81 -9.29 15.58
CA PHE A 127 -2.76 -9.13 16.60
C PHE A 127 -2.58 -7.69 17.06
N ILE A 128 -3.68 -6.95 17.12
CA ILE A 128 -3.75 -5.52 17.45
C ILE A 128 -4.18 -5.27 18.89
N SER A 129 -4.12 -4.01 19.34
CA SER A 129 -4.51 -3.64 20.70
C SER A 129 -6.03 -3.40 20.82
N PRO A 130 -6.70 -3.96 21.83
CA PRO A 130 -8.10 -3.65 22.10
C PRO A 130 -8.32 -2.17 22.47
N GLY A 131 -7.26 -1.44 22.85
CA GLY A 131 -7.31 -0.01 23.13
C GLY A 131 -7.28 0.88 21.89
N LYS A 132 -6.96 0.33 20.71
CA LYS A 132 -6.78 1.08 19.44
C LYS A 132 -7.37 0.35 18.22
N VAL A 133 -8.50 -0.30 18.40
CA VAL A 133 -9.14 -1.11 17.33
C VAL A 133 -9.55 -0.31 16.11
N GLY A 134 -9.77 1.00 16.21
CA GLY A 134 -10.25 1.80 15.07
C GLY A 134 -11.58 1.26 14.54
N ALA A 135 -11.62 0.92 13.26
CA ALA A 135 -12.77 0.28 12.60
C ALA A 135 -12.71 -1.26 12.61
N GLN A 136 -11.71 -1.86 13.25
CA GLN A 136 -11.59 -3.31 13.40
C GLN A 136 -12.60 -3.84 14.42
N ASN A 137 -12.99 -5.12 14.29
CA ASN A 137 -13.94 -5.73 15.24
C ASN A 137 -13.25 -6.17 16.54
N PRO A 138 -13.55 -5.55 17.69
CA PRO A 138 -12.86 -5.84 18.95
C PRO A 138 -13.07 -7.28 19.45
N SER A 139 -14.13 -7.96 19.00
CA SER A 139 -14.44 -9.33 19.44
C SER A 139 -13.44 -10.37 18.96
N TYR A 140 -12.64 -10.04 17.93
CA TYR A 140 -11.69 -10.96 17.32
C TYR A 140 -10.23 -10.58 17.57
N VAL A 141 -9.99 -9.47 18.29
CA VAL A 141 -8.65 -9.05 18.71
C VAL A 141 -8.05 -10.10 19.66
N ARG A 142 -6.80 -10.47 19.43
CA ARG A 142 -6.09 -11.47 20.25
C ARG A 142 -4.58 -11.34 20.12
N GLY A 143 -3.87 -11.96 21.06
CA GLY A 143 -2.41 -12.03 21.04
C GLY A 143 -1.88 -12.88 19.88
N ALA A 144 -0.71 -12.51 19.36
CA ALA A 144 -0.07 -13.19 18.26
C ALA A 144 0.49 -14.56 18.67
N THR A 145 0.33 -15.54 17.78
CA THR A 145 0.99 -16.84 17.92
C THR A 145 1.59 -17.28 16.59
N MET A 146 2.80 -17.87 16.64
CA MET A 146 3.43 -18.42 15.43
C MET A 146 2.58 -19.53 14.80
N GLY A 147 1.87 -20.33 15.62
CA GLY A 147 1.03 -21.40 15.10
C GLY A 147 -0.15 -20.92 14.25
N GLU A 148 -0.79 -19.78 14.60
CA GLU A 148 -1.82 -19.16 13.75
C GLU A 148 -1.20 -18.59 12.47
N PHE A 149 -0.13 -17.82 12.60
CA PHE A 149 0.57 -17.25 11.46
C PHE A 149 1.04 -18.31 10.46
N GLU A 150 1.60 -19.42 10.92
CA GLU A 150 2.06 -20.51 10.06
C GLU A 150 0.90 -21.15 9.27
N ARG A 151 -0.26 -21.35 9.89
CA ARG A 151 -1.46 -21.86 9.17
C ARG A 151 -1.96 -20.89 8.11
N TRP A 152 -1.94 -19.57 8.40
CA TRP A 152 -2.32 -18.56 7.40
C TRP A 152 -1.29 -18.49 6.27
N GLN A 153 -0.01 -18.54 6.59
CA GLN A 153 1.06 -18.53 5.60
C GLN A 153 1.02 -19.76 4.69
N GLU A 154 0.68 -20.93 5.24
CA GLU A 154 0.45 -22.14 4.46
C GLU A 154 -0.76 -21.99 3.54
N ALA A 155 -1.91 -21.52 4.05
CA ALA A 155 -3.11 -21.27 3.25
C ALA A 155 -2.88 -20.20 2.17
N ALA A 156 -2.04 -19.21 2.46
CA ALA A 156 -1.66 -18.15 1.53
C ALA A 156 -0.55 -18.57 0.53
N ASN A 157 -0.13 -19.84 0.49
CA ASN A 157 0.99 -20.31 -0.34
C ASN A 157 2.27 -19.47 -0.19
N GLY A 158 2.56 -19.00 1.04
CA GLY A 158 3.73 -18.18 1.33
C GLY A 158 3.61 -16.72 0.89
N LYS A 159 2.43 -16.25 0.48
CA LYS A 159 2.23 -14.89 -0.04
C LYS A 159 2.02 -13.82 1.03
N ILE A 160 1.87 -14.15 2.32
CA ILE A 160 1.84 -13.12 3.37
C ILE A 160 3.23 -12.48 3.47
N LYS A 161 3.29 -11.17 3.20
CA LYS A 161 4.53 -10.39 3.19
C LYS A 161 4.59 -9.34 4.28
N LEU A 162 3.43 -8.96 4.83
CA LEU A 162 3.30 -7.98 5.89
C LEU A 162 2.31 -8.50 6.94
N VAL A 163 2.63 -8.30 8.23
CA VAL A 163 1.74 -8.61 9.35
C VAL A 163 1.79 -7.49 10.38
N ASP A 164 0.62 -7.03 10.78
CA ASP A 164 0.42 -5.94 11.71
C ASP A 164 0.28 -6.44 13.14
N VAL A 165 1.05 -5.82 14.05
CA VAL A 165 1.16 -6.26 15.44
C VAL A 165 1.20 -5.06 16.39
N ALA A 166 0.41 -5.11 17.47
CA ALA A 166 0.54 -4.20 18.62
C ALA A 166 1.57 -4.78 19.61
N PRO A 167 2.74 -4.17 19.76
CA PRO A 167 3.86 -4.78 20.48
C PRO A 167 3.64 -4.88 22.00
N GLU A 168 2.76 -4.06 22.57
CA GLU A 168 2.44 -4.05 24.02
C GLU A 168 1.56 -5.21 24.46
N GLU A 169 0.88 -5.87 23.52
CA GLU A 169 -0.01 -6.97 23.86
C GLU A 169 0.77 -8.23 24.27
N PRO A 170 0.26 -9.02 25.24
CA PRO A 170 0.98 -10.17 25.75
C PRO A 170 1.36 -11.18 24.67
N GLY A 171 2.64 -11.57 24.62
CA GLY A 171 3.19 -12.54 23.65
C GLY A 171 3.61 -11.91 22.31
N ASN A 172 3.15 -10.69 21.99
CA ASN A 172 3.40 -10.10 20.68
C ASN A 172 4.88 -9.74 20.44
N LEU A 173 5.62 -9.35 21.48
CA LEU A 173 7.05 -9.09 21.34
C LEU A 173 7.85 -10.37 21.01
N GLU A 174 7.46 -11.51 21.56
CA GLU A 174 8.05 -12.80 21.23
C GLU A 174 7.71 -13.21 19.78
N PHE A 175 6.44 -13.06 19.40
CA PHE A 175 6.01 -13.28 18.02
C PHE A 175 6.83 -12.42 17.04
N ILE A 176 7.02 -11.11 17.31
CA ILE A 176 7.82 -10.22 16.46
C ILE A 176 9.22 -10.80 16.25
N ARG A 177 9.88 -11.28 17.32
CA ARG A 177 11.22 -11.86 17.26
C ARG A 177 11.29 -13.12 16.41
N GLU A 178 10.29 -14.00 16.53
CA GLU A 178 10.24 -15.27 15.80
C GLU A 178 9.83 -15.09 14.32
N ALA A 179 8.96 -14.11 14.04
CA ALA A 179 8.41 -13.86 12.71
C ALA A 179 9.31 -12.99 11.81
N ALA A 180 10.21 -12.18 12.40
CA ALA A 180 10.96 -11.13 11.69
C ALA A 180 11.80 -11.62 10.50
N ASP A 181 12.32 -12.85 10.55
CA ASP A 181 13.09 -13.46 9.45
C ASP A 181 12.22 -14.11 8.36
N ARG A 182 10.90 -14.16 8.57
CA ARG A 182 9.94 -14.86 7.69
C ARG A 182 8.97 -13.91 6.98
N VAL A 183 8.65 -12.81 7.64
CA VAL A 183 7.67 -11.83 7.17
C VAL A 183 8.07 -10.44 7.67
N ARG A 184 7.70 -9.39 6.95
CA ARG A 184 7.86 -8.05 7.47
C ARG A 184 6.84 -7.78 8.55
N VAL A 185 7.31 -7.53 9.77
CA VAL A 185 6.43 -7.18 10.88
C VAL A 185 6.27 -5.66 10.94
N SER A 186 5.02 -5.21 10.98
CA SER A 186 4.63 -3.82 11.14
C SER A 186 4.04 -3.56 12.51
N LEU A 187 4.34 -2.42 13.09
CA LEU A 187 3.66 -1.95 14.28
C LEU A 187 2.40 -1.17 13.89
N ALA A 188 1.25 -1.62 14.40
CA ALA A 188 -0.07 -1.12 14.02
C ALA A 188 -1.05 -1.17 15.18
N HIS A 189 -2.09 -0.31 15.15
CA HIS A 189 -3.22 -0.37 16.07
C HIS A 189 -2.79 -0.62 17.52
N MET A 190 -1.93 0.26 18.04
CA MET A 190 -1.20 0.05 19.30
C MET A 190 -1.37 1.19 20.29
N CYS A 191 -1.21 0.87 21.57
CA CYS A 191 -1.07 1.83 22.67
C CYS A 191 0.40 1.96 23.14
N ALA A 192 1.34 1.37 22.44
CA ALA A 192 2.74 1.33 22.82
C ALA A 192 3.35 2.71 23.05
N ASP A 193 4.16 2.84 24.10
CA ASP A 193 5.03 3.98 24.33
C ASP A 193 6.33 3.88 23.49
N TYR A 194 7.24 4.83 23.69
CA TYR A 194 8.52 4.86 22.97
C TYR A 194 9.36 3.62 23.25
N GLU A 195 9.50 3.23 24.52
CA GLU A 195 10.34 2.11 24.96
C GLU A 195 9.83 0.78 24.43
N THR A 196 8.52 0.58 24.47
CA THR A 196 7.87 -0.64 23.94
C THR A 196 8.04 -0.74 22.43
N ALA A 197 7.84 0.35 21.69
CA ALA A 197 8.05 0.37 20.25
C ALA A 197 9.52 0.18 19.89
N ALA A 198 10.45 0.80 20.63
CA ALA A 198 11.89 0.61 20.43
C ALA A 198 12.30 -0.85 20.64
N ALA A 199 11.76 -1.50 21.68
CA ALA A 199 12.01 -2.94 21.94
C ALA A 199 11.47 -3.83 20.81
N ALA A 200 10.32 -3.46 20.21
CA ALA A 200 9.78 -4.18 19.06
C ALA A 200 10.64 -4.03 17.81
N PHE A 201 11.20 -2.84 17.56
CA PHE A 201 12.17 -2.65 16.48
C PHE A 201 13.48 -3.41 16.73
N ASP A 202 13.95 -3.46 17.98
CA ASP A 202 15.11 -4.29 18.36
C ASP A 202 14.82 -5.79 18.20
N ALA A 203 13.56 -6.21 18.38
CA ALA A 203 13.11 -7.57 18.15
C ALA A 203 12.95 -7.93 16.65
N GLY A 204 12.96 -6.95 15.74
CA GLY A 204 12.94 -7.19 14.30
C GLY A 204 11.80 -6.57 13.52
N ALA A 205 10.87 -5.84 14.16
CA ALA A 205 9.89 -5.04 13.40
C ALA A 205 10.61 -3.99 12.54
N ARG A 206 10.11 -3.74 11.30
CA ARG A 206 10.76 -2.82 10.33
C ARG A 206 9.77 -1.95 9.59
N HIS A 207 8.53 -1.91 10.06
CA HIS A 207 7.45 -1.19 9.40
C HIS A 207 6.52 -0.54 10.41
N MET A 208 5.80 0.52 10.00
CA MET A 208 4.69 1.11 10.73
C MET A 208 3.53 1.36 9.79
N THR A 209 2.40 0.85 10.15
CA THR A 209 1.14 0.94 9.41
C THR A 209 0.49 2.30 9.62
N HIS A 210 -0.08 2.89 8.56
CA HIS A 210 -0.88 4.14 8.52
C HIS A 210 -0.55 5.15 9.62
N LEU A 211 0.68 5.67 9.60
CA LEU A 211 1.28 6.56 10.60
C LEU A 211 0.28 7.62 11.12
N PHE A 212 0.24 7.83 12.43
CA PHE A 212 -0.69 8.66 13.22
C PHE A 212 -2.08 8.05 13.47
N ASN A 213 -2.55 7.11 12.65
CA ASN A 213 -3.86 6.49 12.84
C ASN A 213 -3.75 5.30 13.81
N ALA A 214 -4.73 5.18 14.70
CA ALA A 214 -4.82 4.10 15.69
C ALA A 214 -3.53 3.87 16.52
N MET A 215 -2.76 4.94 16.83
CA MET A 215 -1.56 4.90 17.67
C MET A 215 -1.41 6.17 18.50
N PRO A 216 -0.52 6.19 19.53
CA PRO A 216 -0.14 7.41 20.22
C PRO A 216 0.57 8.40 19.26
N GLY A 217 0.20 9.69 19.35
CA GLY A 217 0.82 10.77 18.58
C GLY A 217 2.14 11.24 19.16
N LEU A 218 2.81 12.17 18.46
CA LEU A 218 4.04 12.81 18.94
C LEU A 218 3.73 13.77 20.09
N HIS A 219 4.40 13.60 21.22
CA HIS A 219 4.34 14.50 22.36
C HIS A 219 5.76 14.71 22.93
N HIS A 220 6.06 15.94 23.37
CA HIS A 220 7.43 16.34 23.72
C HIS A 220 8.01 15.68 25.00
N ARG A 221 7.21 15.00 25.80
CA ARG A 221 7.63 14.22 26.99
C ARG A 221 7.23 12.75 26.91
N GLU A 222 6.31 12.42 26.04
CA GLU A 222 5.81 11.06 25.76
C GLU A 222 5.88 10.85 24.25
N PRO A 223 7.10 10.66 23.69
CA PRO A 223 7.32 10.78 22.24
C PRO A 223 6.63 9.68 21.42
N GLY A 224 6.30 8.56 22.06
CA GLY A 224 5.52 7.47 21.47
C GLY A 224 6.23 6.68 20.36
N PRO A 225 5.50 5.79 19.70
CA PRO A 225 6.06 4.86 18.71
C PRO A 225 6.61 5.57 17.46
N ILE A 226 6.04 6.73 17.10
CA ILE A 226 6.47 7.48 15.91
C ILE A 226 7.90 7.99 16.09
N ALA A 227 8.26 8.48 17.28
CA ALA A 227 9.63 8.92 17.57
C ALA A 227 10.60 7.72 17.61
N ALA A 228 10.17 6.60 18.20
CA ALA A 228 10.97 5.37 18.19
C ALA A 228 11.29 4.90 16.76
N ALA A 229 10.31 4.98 15.84
CA ALA A 229 10.52 4.68 14.41
C ALA A 229 11.43 5.70 13.72
N ALA A 230 11.34 7.00 14.07
CA ALA A 230 12.18 8.05 13.48
C ALA A 230 13.67 7.85 13.81
N ASP A 231 13.98 7.33 14.99
CA ASP A 231 15.34 7.00 15.43
C ASP A 231 15.93 5.77 14.72
N ARG A 232 15.13 5.00 13.97
CA ARG A 232 15.54 3.79 13.25
C ARG A 232 15.53 4.03 11.73
N ARG A 233 16.71 3.95 11.09
CA ARG A 233 16.87 4.22 9.66
C ARG A 233 16.33 3.11 8.75
N ASP A 234 16.13 1.93 9.27
CA ASP A 234 15.66 0.72 8.60
C ASP A 234 14.15 0.48 8.73
N VAL A 235 13.43 1.37 9.42
CA VAL A 235 11.98 1.34 9.57
C VAL A 235 11.33 2.20 8.48
N THR A 236 10.40 1.61 7.71
CA THR A 236 9.53 2.30 6.76
C THR A 236 8.18 2.59 7.39
N CYS A 237 7.49 3.63 6.92
CA CYS A 237 6.21 4.04 7.49
C CYS A 237 5.19 4.32 6.39
N GLU A 238 3.99 3.80 6.54
CA GLU A 238 2.86 4.10 5.66
C GLU A 238 2.19 5.42 6.04
N ILE A 239 1.56 6.07 5.07
CA ILE A 239 0.78 7.29 5.29
C ILE A 239 -0.38 7.41 4.29
N ILE A 240 -1.57 7.76 4.81
CA ILE A 240 -2.76 8.03 4.02
C ILE A 240 -2.80 9.55 3.72
N ALA A 241 -2.53 9.93 2.48
CA ALA A 241 -2.46 11.34 2.08
C ALA A 241 -3.71 11.81 1.30
N ASP A 242 -4.89 11.38 1.72
CA ASP A 242 -6.17 11.64 1.06
C ASP A 242 -6.75 13.04 1.36
N GLY A 243 -6.17 13.77 2.32
CA GLY A 243 -6.64 15.08 2.78
C GLY A 243 -7.74 15.02 3.84
N VAL A 244 -8.07 13.83 4.34
CA VAL A 244 -9.07 13.58 5.40
C VAL A 244 -8.40 13.05 6.66
N HIS A 245 -7.57 12.01 6.54
CA HIS A 245 -6.95 11.32 7.66
C HIS A 245 -5.91 12.17 8.37
N ILE A 246 -5.10 12.91 7.61
CA ILE A 246 -3.94 13.62 8.16
C ILE A 246 -3.88 15.05 7.60
N ALA A 247 -3.67 16.02 8.50
CA ALA A 247 -3.50 17.41 8.11
C ALA A 247 -2.24 17.59 7.24
N PRO A 248 -2.25 18.48 6.21
CA PRO A 248 -1.12 18.68 5.30
C PRO A 248 0.21 18.98 5.99
N SER A 249 0.20 19.72 7.11
CA SER A 249 1.41 20.01 7.89
C SER A 249 2.02 18.76 8.52
N MET A 250 1.19 17.80 8.94
CA MET A 250 1.64 16.54 9.54
C MET A 250 2.17 15.57 8.48
N VAL A 251 1.60 15.58 7.27
CA VAL A 251 2.17 14.83 6.13
C VAL A 251 3.56 15.35 5.79
N ARG A 252 3.75 16.69 5.70
CA ARG A 252 5.10 17.28 5.49
C ARG A 252 6.07 16.92 6.62
N LEU A 253 5.61 16.96 7.88
CA LEU A 253 6.43 16.55 9.02
C LEU A 253 6.86 15.09 8.90
N ALA A 254 5.95 14.18 8.54
CA ALA A 254 6.25 12.77 8.35
C ALA A 254 7.31 12.56 7.27
N PHE A 255 7.17 13.19 6.09
CA PHE A 255 8.18 13.12 5.04
C PHE A 255 9.55 13.67 5.47
N SER A 256 9.56 14.66 6.38
CA SER A 256 10.81 15.20 6.95
C SER A 256 11.44 14.28 7.99
N LEU A 257 10.64 13.58 8.80
CA LEU A 257 11.12 12.61 9.80
C LEU A 257 11.62 11.31 9.16
N PHE A 258 10.98 10.90 8.06
CA PHE A 258 11.24 9.63 7.38
C PHE A 258 11.67 9.82 5.92
N PRO A 259 12.79 10.55 5.65
CA PRO A 259 13.24 10.77 4.28
C PRO A 259 13.50 9.44 3.58
N GLU A 260 12.92 9.26 2.38
CA GLU A 260 12.99 8.04 1.54
C GLU A 260 12.40 6.76 2.16
N ARG A 261 11.74 6.88 3.33
CA ARG A 261 11.15 5.74 4.07
C ARG A 261 9.62 5.81 4.18
N MET A 262 9.01 6.89 3.67
CA MET A 262 7.56 6.98 3.59
C MET A 262 7.02 6.12 2.47
N ILE A 263 5.88 5.47 2.72
CA ILE A 263 5.10 4.71 1.76
C ILE A 263 3.71 5.33 1.70
N LEU A 264 3.28 5.77 0.53
CA LEU A 264 1.90 6.18 0.29
C LEU A 264 1.04 4.93 0.14
N ILE A 265 -0.03 4.89 0.91
CA ILE A 265 -1.06 3.86 0.83
C ILE A 265 -2.43 4.51 0.57
N SER A 266 -3.38 3.72 0.14
CA SER A 266 -4.75 4.18 0.02
C SER A 266 -5.56 3.91 1.29
N ASP A 267 -5.38 2.79 1.94
CA ASP A 267 -6.27 2.28 2.97
C ASP A 267 -7.74 2.33 2.50
N SER A 268 -7.93 1.99 1.21
CA SER A 268 -9.23 2.12 0.57
C SER A 268 -10.16 0.98 0.95
N LEU A 269 -11.44 1.35 1.04
CA LEU A 269 -12.54 0.45 1.35
C LEU A 269 -13.34 0.11 0.09
N ARG A 270 -14.25 -0.88 0.17
CA ARG A 270 -15.15 -1.26 -0.92
C ARG A 270 -15.91 -0.09 -1.57
N ALA A 271 -16.08 1.02 -0.85
CA ALA A 271 -16.73 2.23 -1.35
C ALA A 271 -15.86 3.06 -2.29
N CYS A 272 -14.54 2.79 -2.37
CA CYS A 272 -13.66 3.49 -3.30
C CYS A 272 -14.15 3.31 -4.74
N GLY A 273 -14.25 4.43 -5.47
CA GLY A 273 -14.76 4.44 -6.84
C GLY A 273 -16.30 4.51 -6.98
N LEU A 274 -17.07 4.51 -5.87
CA LEU A 274 -18.55 4.49 -5.94
C LEU A 274 -19.19 5.84 -5.58
N GLY A 275 -18.78 6.50 -4.52
CA GLY A 275 -19.40 7.74 -4.02
C GLY A 275 -20.23 7.54 -2.76
N ASP A 276 -21.13 8.49 -2.45
CA ASP A 276 -21.91 8.51 -1.21
C ASP A 276 -22.80 7.27 -1.07
N GLY A 277 -22.87 6.73 0.14
CA GLY A 277 -23.67 5.54 0.43
C GLY A 277 -23.38 4.92 1.80
N THR A 278 -24.03 3.82 2.09
CA THR A 278 -23.79 2.99 3.28
C THR A 278 -23.24 1.65 2.83
N PHE A 279 -22.17 1.21 3.45
CA PHE A 279 -21.41 0.02 3.10
C PHE A 279 -21.07 -0.77 4.37
N GLU A 280 -20.42 -1.91 4.20
CA GLU A 280 -19.98 -2.77 5.29
C GLU A 280 -18.46 -2.98 5.24
N LEU A 281 -17.83 -3.05 6.42
CA LEU A 281 -16.43 -3.39 6.63
C LEU A 281 -16.31 -4.34 7.82
N GLY A 282 -15.88 -5.58 7.61
CA GLY A 282 -15.65 -6.54 8.69
C GLY A 282 -16.86 -6.81 9.59
N GLY A 283 -18.09 -6.70 9.07
CA GLY A 283 -19.33 -6.84 9.81
C GLY A 283 -19.88 -5.56 10.44
N GLN A 284 -19.20 -4.41 10.23
CA GLN A 284 -19.64 -3.10 10.72
C GLN A 284 -20.10 -2.21 9.56
N LEU A 285 -21.21 -1.48 9.76
CA LEU A 285 -21.68 -0.51 8.78
C LEU A 285 -20.85 0.79 8.87
N PHE A 286 -20.54 1.36 7.70
CA PHE A 286 -19.98 2.70 7.58
C PHE A 286 -20.70 3.52 6.51
N ALA A 287 -20.72 4.83 6.68
CA ALA A 287 -21.30 5.77 5.73
C ALA A 287 -20.24 6.59 5.04
N VAL A 288 -20.42 6.81 3.73
CA VAL A 288 -19.57 7.70 2.92
C VAL A 288 -20.31 8.98 2.60
N HIS A 289 -19.67 10.10 2.89
CA HIS A 289 -20.09 11.44 2.50
C HIS A 289 -18.91 12.20 1.88
N GLY A 290 -18.96 12.42 0.57
CA GLY A 290 -17.85 12.98 -0.21
C GLY A 290 -16.64 12.04 -0.21
N ASN A 291 -15.53 12.46 0.41
CA ASN A 291 -14.33 11.65 0.56
C ASN A 291 -14.11 11.11 2.00
N ARG A 292 -15.15 11.11 2.82
CA ARG A 292 -15.07 10.69 4.23
C ARG A 292 -15.91 9.45 4.48
N ALA A 293 -15.28 8.37 4.93
CA ALA A 293 -15.92 7.15 5.39
C ALA A 293 -15.91 7.09 6.92
N THR A 294 -17.07 6.93 7.56
CA THR A 294 -17.18 6.91 9.02
C THR A 294 -18.08 5.78 9.49
N ILE A 295 -17.67 5.10 10.59
CA ILE A 295 -18.52 4.17 11.32
C ILE A 295 -19.46 4.94 12.26
N GLU A 296 -20.43 4.24 12.87
CA GLU A 296 -21.50 4.83 13.67
C GLU A 296 -21.00 5.73 14.82
N ASN A 297 -19.87 5.39 15.44
CA ASN A 297 -19.28 6.19 16.53
C ASN A 297 -18.55 7.46 16.04
N GLY A 298 -18.53 7.73 14.72
CA GLY A 298 -17.89 8.90 14.11
C GLY A 298 -16.40 8.75 13.79
N SER A 299 -15.78 7.61 14.09
CA SER A 299 -14.40 7.32 13.72
C SER A 299 -14.30 7.10 12.21
N LEU A 300 -13.15 7.45 11.61
CA LEU A 300 -12.83 7.07 10.23
C LEU A 300 -12.73 5.55 10.13
N ALA A 301 -13.25 5.00 9.04
CA ALA A 301 -13.24 3.57 8.79
C ALA A 301 -12.07 3.12 7.89
N GLY A 302 -11.46 4.04 7.21
CA GLY A 302 -10.48 3.94 6.14
C GLY A 302 -10.79 4.98 5.09
N SER A 303 -10.19 4.89 3.90
CA SER A 303 -10.37 5.88 2.85
C SER A 303 -11.31 5.41 1.73
N VAL A 304 -11.70 6.36 0.85
CA VAL A 304 -12.38 6.11 -0.42
C VAL A 304 -11.54 6.63 -1.59
N SER A 305 -10.23 6.70 -1.39
CA SER A 305 -9.26 7.25 -2.34
C SER A 305 -8.33 6.16 -2.82
N SER A 306 -7.98 6.13 -4.12
CA SER A 306 -6.88 5.29 -4.62
C SER A 306 -5.51 5.86 -4.21
N VAL A 307 -4.45 5.06 -4.26
CA VAL A 307 -3.08 5.54 -4.00
C VAL A 307 -2.66 6.64 -4.98
N MET A 308 -3.17 6.62 -6.21
CA MET A 308 -2.96 7.71 -7.17
C MET A 308 -3.61 9.03 -6.73
N ALA A 309 -4.81 8.97 -6.16
CA ALA A 309 -5.48 10.13 -5.60
C ALA A 309 -4.72 10.68 -4.38
N CYS A 310 -4.18 9.79 -3.52
CA CYS A 310 -3.31 10.15 -2.40
C CYS A 310 -2.02 10.82 -2.88
N LEU A 311 -1.35 10.27 -3.89
CA LEU A 311 -0.15 10.87 -4.50
C LEU A 311 -0.44 12.28 -5.04
N ARG A 312 -1.51 12.44 -5.82
CA ARG A 312 -1.91 13.75 -6.36
C ARG A 312 -2.20 14.74 -5.25
N THR A 313 -2.93 14.34 -4.21
CA THR A 313 -3.25 15.19 -3.06
C THR A 313 -1.99 15.57 -2.28
N ALA A 314 -1.07 14.63 -2.05
CA ALA A 314 0.23 14.91 -1.41
C ALA A 314 1.01 15.99 -2.15
N VAL A 315 1.06 15.93 -3.48
CA VAL A 315 1.77 16.93 -4.30
C VAL A 315 1.03 18.25 -4.37
N THR A 316 -0.25 18.24 -4.80
CA THR A 316 -0.98 19.45 -5.19
C THR A 316 -1.55 20.21 -4.00
N LYS A 317 -1.89 19.52 -2.90
CA LYS A 317 -2.54 20.14 -1.73
C LYS A 317 -1.66 20.15 -0.48
N MET A 318 -0.69 19.24 -0.36
CA MET A 318 0.12 19.12 0.84
C MET A 318 1.55 19.65 0.65
N GLY A 319 1.99 19.86 -0.62
CA GLY A 319 3.29 20.44 -0.96
C GLY A 319 4.45 19.44 -0.86
N ILE A 320 4.19 18.15 -0.99
CA ILE A 320 5.24 17.13 -1.11
C ILE A 320 5.84 17.21 -2.53
N PRO A 321 7.17 17.23 -2.69
CA PRO A 321 7.80 17.18 -4.00
C PRO A 321 7.34 15.95 -4.80
N LEU A 322 7.05 16.12 -6.10
CA LEU A 322 6.56 15.02 -6.95
C LEU A 322 7.48 13.80 -6.91
N ALA A 323 8.80 14.01 -6.95
CA ALA A 323 9.77 12.91 -6.90
C ALA A 323 9.66 12.09 -5.60
N ASP A 324 9.42 12.76 -4.46
CA ASP A 324 9.29 12.07 -3.17
C ASP A 324 7.96 11.32 -3.07
N ALA A 325 6.86 11.91 -3.59
CA ALA A 325 5.56 11.24 -3.63
C ALA A 325 5.58 10.01 -4.55
N VAL A 326 6.21 10.12 -5.73
CA VAL A 326 6.38 8.97 -6.65
C VAL A 326 7.25 7.90 -6.00
N ARG A 327 8.38 8.27 -5.39
CA ARG A 327 9.23 7.30 -4.67
C ARG A 327 8.44 6.57 -3.60
N ALA A 328 7.62 7.29 -2.83
CA ALA A 328 6.80 6.73 -1.74
C ALA A 328 5.69 5.79 -2.24
N ALA A 329 5.26 5.92 -3.50
CA ALA A 329 4.25 5.05 -4.10
C ALA A 329 4.83 3.95 -5.01
N THR A 330 6.16 3.87 -5.17
CA THR A 330 6.81 2.94 -6.11
C THR A 330 8.05 2.26 -5.52
N MET A 331 9.19 2.95 -5.44
CA MET A 331 10.48 2.38 -5.04
C MET A 331 10.50 1.99 -3.56
N THR A 332 9.97 2.85 -2.68
CA THR A 332 9.99 2.58 -1.23
C THR A 332 9.17 1.34 -0.86
N PRO A 333 7.89 1.19 -1.31
CA PRO A 333 7.14 -0.04 -1.04
C PRO A 333 7.77 -1.27 -1.69
N ALA A 334 8.32 -1.16 -2.93
CA ALA A 334 9.00 -2.27 -3.57
C ALA A 334 10.16 -2.78 -2.72
N LYS A 335 11.06 -1.88 -2.28
CA LYS A 335 12.21 -2.21 -1.43
C LYS A 335 11.77 -2.73 -0.07
N ALA A 336 10.73 -2.13 0.52
CA ALA A 336 10.23 -2.55 1.82
C ALA A 336 9.76 -4.01 1.82
N LEU A 337 9.15 -4.46 0.73
CA LEU A 337 8.52 -5.78 0.64
C LEU A 337 9.27 -6.78 -0.26
N GLY A 338 10.51 -6.44 -0.66
CA GLY A 338 11.43 -7.35 -1.35
C GLY A 338 10.99 -7.71 -2.77
N ILE A 339 10.39 -6.74 -3.50
CA ILE A 339 10.01 -6.88 -4.91
C ILE A 339 10.75 -5.89 -5.82
N GLU A 340 11.76 -5.20 -5.29
CA GLU A 340 12.50 -4.16 -6.00
C GLU A 340 13.30 -4.67 -7.19
N ASP A 341 13.65 -5.93 -7.23
CA ASP A 341 14.34 -6.54 -8.37
C ASP A 341 13.45 -6.63 -9.62
N GLU A 342 12.13 -6.72 -9.42
CA GLU A 342 11.15 -6.86 -10.50
C GLU A 342 10.38 -5.56 -10.78
N ARG A 343 10.10 -4.73 -9.76
CA ARG A 343 9.14 -3.61 -9.83
C ARG A 343 9.66 -2.34 -9.13
N GLY A 344 8.86 -1.28 -9.18
CA GLY A 344 9.10 -0.04 -8.44
C GLY A 344 10.03 0.97 -9.12
N SER A 345 10.67 0.62 -10.24
CA SER A 345 11.49 1.56 -11.03
C SER A 345 11.49 1.22 -12.51
N ILE A 346 11.70 2.24 -13.36
CA ILE A 346 11.86 2.08 -14.81
C ILE A 346 13.33 1.80 -15.11
N ALA A 347 13.71 0.53 -15.05
CA ALA A 347 15.07 0.06 -15.27
C ALA A 347 15.05 -1.21 -16.15
N PRO A 348 16.07 -1.39 -17.01
CA PRO A 348 16.16 -2.56 -17.90
C PRO A 348 16.03 -3.88 -17.13
N GLY A 349 15.29 -4.81 -17.72
CA GLY A 349 15.03 -6.15 -17.16
C GLY A 349 13.88 -6.23 -16.17
N LYS A 350 13.40 -5.11 -15.62
CA LYS A 350 12.22 -5.08 -14.75
C LYS A 350 10.92 -5.15 -15.54
N ILE A 351 9.89 -5.65 -14.91
CA ILE A 351 8.53 -5.71 -15.48
C ILE A 351 8.11 -4.32 -15.94
N ALA A 352 7.67 -4.22 -17.19
CA ALA A 352 7.32 -2.94 -17.79
C ALA A 352 5.93 -2.47 -17.36
N ASP A 353 5.87 -2.02 -16.11
CA ASP A 353 4.74 -1.35 -15.52
C ASP A 353 5.04 0.15 -15.43
N ALA A 354 4.30 0.97 -16.16
CA ALA A 354 4.49 2.41 -16.21
C ALA A 354 3.17 3.17 -16.28
N VAL A 355 3.16 4.36 -15.69
CA VAL A 355 2.02 5.27 -15.75
C VAL A 355 2.46 6.59 -16.38
N VAL A 356 1.71 7.04 -17.39
CA VAL A 356 1.89 8.35 -18.01
C VAL A 356 0.87 9.31 -17.40
N LEU A 357 1.37 10.36 -16.75
CA LEU A 357 0.58 11.38 -16.09
C LEU A 357 0.66 12.69 -16.85
N ASP A 358 -0.46 13.40 -16.98
CA ASP A 358 -0.47 14.75 -17.52
C ASP A 358 0.09 15.80 -16.53
N GLY A 359 0.03 17.09 -16.90
CA GLY A 359 0.51 18.19 -16.08
C GLY A 359 -0.26 18.36 -14.75
N ASP A 360 -1.50 17.89 -14.67
CA ASP A 360 -2.36 17.90 -13.49
C ASP A 360 -2.31 16.57 -12.71
N LEU A 361 -1.35 15.71 -13.06
CA LEU A 361 -1.16 14.38 -12.48
C LEU A 361 -2.38 13.46 -12.66
N GLN A 362 -3.13 13.60 -13.77
CA GLN A 362 -4.16 12.64 -14.16
C GLN A 362 -3.53 11.51 -14.98
N VAL A 363 -4.01 10.30 -14.77
CA VAL A 363 -3.57 9.13 -15.55
C VAL A 363 -4.06 9.27 -17.00
N LYS A 364 -3.12 9.31 -17.94
CA LYS A 364 -3.39 9.31 -19.38
C LYS A 364 -3.28 7.92 -19.97
N HIS A 365 -2.23 7.21 -19.59
CA HIS A 365 -1.99 5.85 -20.05
C HIS A 365 -1.42 5.00 -18.90
N VAL A 366 -1.79 3.74 -18.93
CA VAL A 366 -1.19 2.70 -18.08
C VAL A 366 -0.59 1.63 -18.98
N VAL A 367 0.66 1.32 -18.76
CA VAL A 367 1.34 0.16 -19.35
C VAL A 367 1.47 -0.88 -18.25
N LEU A 368 0.91 -2.04 -18.49
CA LEU A 368 0.86 -3.16 -17.55
C LEU A 368 1.54 -4.37 -18.18
N ARG A 369 2.64 -4.82 -17.59
CA ARG A 369 3.46 -5.93 -18.12
C ARG A 369 3.80 -5.74 -19.62
N GLY A 370 4.14 -4.51 -19.99
CA GLY A 370 4.51 -4.13 -21.36
C GLY A 370 3.35 -4.00 -22.36
N LYS A 371 2.10 -4.10 -21.90
CA LYS A 371 0.90 -3.90 -22.72
C LYS A 371 0.24 -2.58 -22.34
N LEU A 372 -0.18 -1.80 -23.33
CA LEU A 372 -1.00 -0.62 -23.11
C LEU A 372 -2.38 -1.06 -22.63
N LEU A 373 -2.79 -0.63 -21.45
CA LEU A 373 -4.11 -0.92 -20.91
C LEU A 373 -5.17 0.01 -21.51
N PHE A 374 -4.85 1.34 -21.59
CA PHE A 374 -5.67 2.38 -22.28
C PHE A 374 -4.84 3.62 -22.61
#